data_15054c0998bc93bdb57812272e4bf425
#
_entry.id   15054c0998bc93bdb57812272e4bf425
#
_cell.length_a   1.000
_cell.length_b   1.000
_cell.length_c   1.000
_cell.angle_alpha   90.00
_cell.angle_beta   90.00
_cell.angle_gamma   90.00
#
_symmetry.space_group_name_H-M   'P 1'
#
loop_
_entity.id
_entity.type
_entity.pdbx_description
1 polymer ?
#
loop_
_entity_poly.entity_id
_entity_poly.type
_entity_poly.pdbx_seq_one_letter_code
_entity_poly.pdbx_strand_id
1 'polypeptide(L)'
;MNPFEIIEKYYEKGSEAYNILVDHSVAVTEKALSLARKHPELGADLTFISEAAMLHDIGIFRTAASVLHCYGEHPYICHGYLGAEILNKEGYPLHALVCERHTGTGLSLAHIIKENLPLPHREMLPVSKEEQLICFADKFFSKTHLGEEYTVEKARTKLLKFGDETIARFDEWCGLFL
;
A
#
# COMPACT_ATOMS: atom_id res chain seq x y z
N MET A 1 -8.45 16.26 0.29
CA MET A 1 -8.61 16.06 1.76
C MET A 1 -7.26 16.22 2.45
N ASN A 2 -7.21 16.32 3.80
CA ASN A 2 -5.93 16.33 4.52
C ASN A 2 -5.69 14.94 5.15
N PRO A 3 -4.74 14.12 4.62
CA PRO A 3 -4.50 12.77 5.14
C PRO A 3 -4.08 12.75 6.62
N PHE A 4 -3.36 13.77 7.09
CA PHE A 4 -2.93 13.84 8.49
C PHE A 4 -4.09 13.95 9.46
N GLU A 5 -5.17 14.63 9.09
CA GLU A 5 -6.38 14.72 9.93
C GLU A 5 -7.04 13.34 10.10
N ILE A 6 -6.93 12.46 9.10
CA ILE A 6 -7.42 11.08 9.22
C ILE A 6 -6.45 10.25 10.06
N ILE A 7 -5.14 10.30 9.76
CA ILE A 7 -4.12 9.53 10.49
C ILE A 7 -4.17 9.86 11.99
N GLU A 8 -4.25 11.14 12.36
CA GLU A 8 -4.23 11.61 13.76
C GLU A 8 -5.53 11.27 14.54
N LYS A 9 -6.58 10.75 13.87
CA LYS A 9 -7.73 10.14 14.57
C LYS A 9 -7.44 8.73 15.12
N TYR A 10 -6.48 8.02 14.50
CA TYR A 10 -6.21 6.61 14.78
C TYR A 10 -4.84 6.35 15.38
N TYR A 11 -3.90 7.27 15.20
CA TYR A 11 -2.53 7.19 15.71
C TYR A 11 -2.24 8.36 16.65
N GLU A 12 -1.58 8.07 17.76
CA GLU A 12 -1.03 9.13 18.62
C GLU A 12 0.14 9.80 17.89
N LYS A 13 0.00 11.11 17.65
CA LYS A 13 1.01 11.91 16.96
C LYS A 13 2.36 11.81 17.66
N GLY A 14 3.41 11.49 16.91
CA GLY A 14 4.78 11.34 17.43
C GLY A 14 5.06 9.99 18.09
N SER A 15 4.08 9.07 18.17
CA SER A 15 4.37 7.68 18.54
C SER A 15 5.25 6.98 17.49
N GLU A 16 5.95 5.90 17.87
CA GLU A 16 6.78 5.13 16.94
C GLU A 16 5.96 4.61 15.75
N ALA A 17 4.77 4.07 15.99
CA ALA A 17 3.89 3.58 14.92
C ALA A 17 3.44 4.71 13.98
N TYR A 18 3.14 5.90 14.52
CA TYR A 18 2.82 7.09 13.74
C TYR A 18 4.00 7.50 12.84
N ASN A 19 5.19 7.62 13.42
CA ASN A 19 6.39 8.03 12.69
C ASN A 19 6.72 7.03 11.57
N ILE A 20 6.69 5.73 11.85
CA ILE A 20 6.91 4.67 10.84
C ILE A 20 5.89 4.78 9.70
N LEU A 21 4.60 4.92 10.02
CA LEU A 21 3.55 5.07 9.01
C LEU A 21 3.78 6.30 8.14
N VAL A 22 4.03 7.45 8.76
CA VAL A 22 4.18 8.72 8.04
C VAL A 22 5.42 8.70 7.16
N ASP A 23 6.58 8.32 7.69
CA ASP A 23 7.85 8.31 6.95
C ASP A 23 7.78 7.37 5.74
N HIS A 24 7.22 6.17 5.92
CA HIS A 24 7.00 5.23 4.82
C HIS A 24 6.02 5.80 3.79
N SER A 25 4.88 6.32 4.22
CA SER A 25 3.86 6.83 3.31
C SER A 25 4.32 8.07 2.53
N VAL A 26 5.15 8.93 3.13
CA VAL A 26 5.78 10.06 2.43
C VAL A 26 6.68 9.56 1.31
N ALA A 27 7.57 8.60 1.58
CA ALA A 27 8.48 8.03 0.58
C ALA A 27 7.70 7.40 -0.60
N VAL A 28 6.63 6.63 -0.30
CA VAL A 28 5.75 6.04 -1.32
C VAL A 28 5.05 7.12 -2.14
N THR A 29 4.54 8.16 -1.48
CA THR A 29 3.87 9.29 -2.14
C THR A 29 4.79 10.01 -3.12
N GLU A 30 6.00 10.36 -2.68
CA GLU A 30 6.99 11.04 -3.52
C GLU A 30 7.34 10.22 -4.76
N LYS A 31 7.56 8.91 -4.59
CA LYS A 31 7.84 8.02 -5.72
C LYS A 31 6.64 7.89 -6.65
N ALA A 32 5.43 7.66 -6.15
CA ALA A 32 4.23 7.54 -6.98
C ALA A 32 3.96 8.82 -7.79
N LEU A 33 4.09 10.00 -7.17
CA LEU A 33 3.97 11.29 -7.85
C LEU A 33 5.08 11.51 -8.89
N SER A 34 6.33 11.10 -8.60
CA SER A 34 7.44 11.18 -9.55
C SER A 34 7.16 10.33 -10.79
N LEU A 35 6.68 9.09 -10.61
CA LEU A 35 6.30 8.21 -11.72
C LEU A 35 5.13 8.79 -12.52
N ALA A 36 4.06 9.25 -11.87
CA ALA A 36 2.92 9.84 -12.56
C ALA A 36 3.29 11.09 -13.39
N ARG A 37 4.22 11.92 -12.90
CA ARG A 37 4.70 13.10 -13.62
C ARG A 37 5.60 12.75 -14.83
N LYS A 38 6.32 11.62 -14.78
CA LYS A 38 7.11 11.12 -15.93
C LYS A 38 6.22 10.54 -17.02
N HIS A 39 5.01 10.12 -16.69
CA HIS A 39 4.04 9.45 -17.55
C HIS A 39 2.72 10.24 -17.62
N PRO A 40 2.73 11.50 -18.14
CA PRO A 40 1.52 12.32 -18.20
C PRO A 40 0.44 11.74 -19.12
N GLU A 41 0.80 10.83 -20.02
CA GLU A 41 -0.12 10.09 -20.89
C GLU A 41 -1.07 9.18 -20.12
N LEU A 42 -0.73 8.80 -18.89
CA LEU A 42 -1.61 8.01 -18.02
C LEU A 42 -2.82 8.82 -17.55
N GLY A 43 -2.75 10.14 -17.55
CA GLY A 43 -3.83 11.02 -17.08
C GLY A 43 -4.17 10.85 -15.62
N ALA A 44 -3.21 10.40 -14.79
CA ALA A 44 -3.44 10.10 -13.38
C ALA A 44 -3.70 11.36 -12.55
N ASP A 45 -4.64 11.28 -11.60
CA ASP A 45 -4.96 12.35 -10.66
C ASP A 45 -3.87 12.46 -9.57
N LEU A 46 -3.00 13.48 -9.70
CA LEU A 46 -1.90 13.71 -8.77
C LEU A 46 -2.38 14.05 -7.35
N THR A 47 -3.53 14.72 -7.24
CA THR A 47 -4.11 15.04 -5.94
C THR A 47 -4.57 13.77 -5.24
N PHE A 48 -5.30 12.91 -5.95
CA PHE A 48 -5.73 11.63 -5.43
C PHE A 48 -4.54 10.72 -5.07
N ILE A 49 -3.49 10.65 -5.91
CA ILE A 49 -2.25 9.90 -5.59
C ILE A 49 -1.65 10.40 -4.29
N SER A 50 -1.51 11.71 -4.12
CA SER A 50 -0.93 12.31 -2.92
C SER A 50 -1.73 11.96 -1.66
N GLU A 51 -3.05 11.99 -1.73
CA GLU A 51 -3.93 11.67 -0.60
C GLU A 51 -3.94 10.17 -0.30
N ALA A 52 -4.14 9.34 -1.33
CA ALA A 52 -4.32 7.90 -1.17
C ALA A 52 -3.01 7.18 -0.77
N ALA A 53 -1.86 7.61 -1.32
CA ALA A 53 -0.57 7.05 -0.94
C ALA A 53 -0.24 7.33 0.53
N MET A 54 -0.60 8.50 1.07
CA MET A 54 -0.43 8.81 2.50
C MET A 54 -1.27 7.90 3.41
N LEU A 55 -2.36 7.33 2.90
CA LEU A 55 -3.33 6.56 3.69
C LEU A 55 -3.28 5.05 3.42
N HIS A 56 -2.51 4.58 2.43
CA HIS A 56 -2.57 3.18 1.95
C HIS A 56 -2.32 2.14 3.04
N ASP A 57 -1.59 2.49 4.06
CA ASP A 57 -1.18 1.64 5.17
C ASP A 57 -1.86 1.96 6.51
N ILE A 58 -2.89 2.81 6.51
CA ILE A 58 -3.53 3.30 7.75
C ILE A 58 -3.99 2.16 8.68
N GLY A 59 -4.21 0.96 8.17
CA GLY A 59 -4.68 -0.19 8.92
C GLY A 59 -3.61 -0.96 9.71
N ILE A 60 -2.32 -0.61 9.61
CA ILE A 60 -1.23 -1.41 10.24
C ILE A 60 -1.37 -1.51 11.76
N PHE A 61 -1.88 -0.48 12.46
CA PHE A 61 -2.02 -0.50 13.92
C PHE A 61 -2.99 -1.57 14.43
N ARG A 62 -3.91 -2.04 13.58
CA ARG A 62 -4.84 -3.13 13.93
C ARG A 62 -4.19 -4.52 13.85
N THR A 63 -2.93 -4.60 13.45
CA THR A 63 -2.22 -5.87 13.25
C THR A 63 -1.21 -6.16 14.36
N ALA A 64 -0.89 -7.45 14.56
CA ALA A 64 0.14 -7.92 15.48
C ALA A 64 1.52 -7.82 14.81
N ALA A 65 2.07 -6.61 14.71
CA ALA A 65 3.35 -6.29 14.09
C ALA A 65 4.26 -5.49 15.04
N SER A 66 4.77 -6.14 16.08
CA SER A 66 5.56 -5.50 17.14
C SER A 66 6.80 -4.76 16.64
N VAL A 67 7.40 -5.22 15.53
CA VAL A 67 8.52 -4.54 14.86
C VAL A 67 8.14 -3.18 14.26
N LEU A 68 6.83 -2.91 14.10
CA LEU A 68 6.27 -1.63 13.68
C LEU A 68 5.58 -0.89 14.84
N HIS A 69 5.81 -1.34 16.07
CA HIS A 69 5.12 -0.84 17.27
C HIS A 69 3.58 -0.91 17.17
N CYS A 70 3.07 -1.91 16.42
CA CYS A 70 1.65 -2.20 16.26
C CYS A 70 1.29 -3.46 17.04
N TYR A 71 0.29 -3.36 17.92
CA TYR A 71 -0.09 -4.41 18.89
C TYR A 71 -1.56 -4.79 18.77
N GLY A 72 -2.09 -4.76 17.54
CA GLY A 72 -3.44 -5.24 17.24
C GLY A 72 -3.53 -6.76 17.22
N GLU A 73 -4.71 -7.29 16.91
CA GLU A 73 -5.01 -8.72 17.03
C GLU A 73 -4.89 -9.49 15.69
N HIS A 74 -4.92 -8.76 14.57
CA HIS A 74 -4.96 -9.38 13.25
C HIS A 74 -3.56 -9.71 12.70
N PRO A 75 -3.40 -10.77 11.89
CA PRO A 75 -2.18 -11.00 11.13
C PRO A 75 -1.83 -9.80 10.25
N TYR A 76 -0.52 -9.53 10.05
CA TYR A 76 -0.07 -8.35 9.30
C TYR A 76 -0.64 -8.25 7.88
N ILE A 77 -0.86 -9.39 7.20
CA ILE A 77 -1.45 -9.41 5.85
C ILE A 77 -2.84 -8.77 5.78
N CYS A 78 -3.51 -8.62 6.92
CA CYS A 78 -4.84 -8.02 7.01
C CYS A 78 -4.85 -6.48 6.94
N HIS A 79 -3.68 -5.81 7.05
CA HIS A 79 -3.61 -4.35 7.16
C HIS A 79 -4.34 -3.61 6.03
N GLY A 80 -4.28 -4.12 4.80
CA GLY A 80 -4.92 -3.50 3.64
C GLY A 80 -6.43 -3.41 3.77
N TYR A 81 -7.12 -4.56 3.98
CA TYR A 81 -8.58 -4.51 4.12
C TYR A 81 -9.03 -3.82 5.41
N LEU A 82 -8.26 -3.92 6.51
CA LEU A 82 -8.55 -3.20 7.75
C LEU A 82 -8.43 -1.68 7.57
N GLY A 83 -7.46 -1.21 6.77
CA GLY A 83 -7.35 0.18 6.37
C GLY A 83 -8.53 0.61 5.49
N ALA A 84 -8.96 -0.26 4.58
CA ALA A 84 -10.12 0.00 3.73
C ALA A 84 -11.42 0.16 4.55
N GLU A 85 -11.63 -0.65 5.59
CA GLU A 85 -12.76 -0.49 6.53
C GLU A 85 -12.75 0.89 7.19
N ILE A 86 -11.57 1.35 7.64
CA ILE A 86 -11.41 2.68 8.26
C ILE A 86 -11.80 3.76 7.25
N LEU A 87 -11.23 3.74 6.04
CA LEU A 87 -11.45 4.79 5.05
C LEU A 87 -12.89 4.79 4.50
N ASN A 88 -13.53 3.64 4.39
CA ASN A 88 -14.96 3.58 4.07
C ASN A 88 -15.82 4.23 5.15
N LYS A 89 -15.50 3.99 6.43
CA LYS A 89 -16.19 4.63 7.57
C LYS A 89 -15.98 6.15 7.59
N GLU A 90 -14.80 6.62 7.19
CA GLU A 90 -14.48 8.05 7.07
C GLU A 90 -15.09 8.71 5.82
N GLY A 91 -15.73 7.95 4.93
CA GLY A 91 -16.38 8.46 3.71
C GLY A 91 -15.45 8.57 2.49
N TYR A 92 -14.34 7.83 2.46
CA TYR A 92 -13.33 7.85 1.39
C TYR A 92 -13.22 6.50 0.66
N PRO A 93 -14.27 6.05 -0.06
CA PRO A 93 -14.32 4.69 -0.65
C PRO A 93 -13.25 4.46 -1.73
N LEU A 94 -12.84 5.47 -2.50
CA LEU A 94 -11.79 5.31 -3.51
C LEU A 94 -10.40 5.13 -2.85
N HIS A 95 -10.12 5.85 -1.77
CA HIS A 95 -8.89 5.65 -0.98
C HIS A 95 -8.88 4.28 -0.29
N ALA A 96 -10.05 3.79 0.13
CA ALA A 96 -10.21 2.44 0.68
C ALA A 96 -9.80 1.35 -0.32
N LEU A 97 -10.08 1.51 -1.61
CA LEU A 97 -9.65 0.57 -2.64
C LEU A 97 -8.12 0.51 -2.76
N VAL A 98 -7.43 1.64 -2.63
CA VAL A 98 -5.95 1.67 -2.61
C VAL A 98 -5.41 0.88 -1.41
N CYS A 99 -5.96 1.09 -0.20
CA CYS A 99 -5.59 0.31 0.97
C CYS A 99 -5.77 -1.20 0.74
N GLU A 100 -6.95 -1.60 0.29
CA GLU A 100 -7.30 -3.02 0.15
C GLU A 100 -6.42 -3.75 -0.87
N ARG A 101 -6.01 -3.05 -1.95
CA ARG A 101 -5.47 -3.67 -3.15
C ARG A 101 -3.95 -3.55 -3.30
N HIS A 102 -3.22 -2.96 -2.33
CA HIS A 102 -1.78 -2.72 -2.49
C HIS A 102 -0.88 -3.85 -2.02
N THR A 103 -1.37 -4.85 -1.26
CA THR A 103 -0.53 -5.94 -0.73
C THR A 103 0.06 -6.77 -1.88
N GLY A 104 1.39 -6.99 -1.85
CA GLY A 104 2.09 -7.55 -3.01
C GLY A 104 1.94 -6.63 -4.23
N THR A 105 1.41 -7.14 -5.34
CA THR A 105 0.92 -6.35 -6.49
C THR A 105 -0.60 -6.47 -6.62
N GLY A 106 -1.29 -6.64 -5.48
CA GLY A 106 -2.67 -7.08 -5.40
C GLY A 106 -2.76 -8.60 -5.27
N LEU A 107 -3.82 -9.06 -4.63
CA LEU A 107 -4.10 -10.48 -4.39
C LEU A 107 -5.36 -10.90 -5.13
N SER A 108 -5.26 -11.94 -5.99
CA SER A 108 -6.44 -12.50 -6.65
C SER A 108 -7.27 -13.33 -5.66
N LEU A 109 -8.58 -13.42 -5.89
CA LEU A 109 -9.46 -14.31 -5.12
C LEU A 109 -8.94 -15.76 -5.15
N ALA A 110 -8.46 -16.22 -6.32
CA ALA A 110 -7.90 -17.56 -6.47
C ALA A 110 -6.67 -17.76 -5.56
N HIS A 111 -5.78 -16.78 -5.48
CA HIS A 111 -4.61 -16.82 -4.59
C HIS A 111 -5.03 -16.82 -3.12
N ILE A 112 -5.97 -15.96 -2.72
CA ILE A 112 -6.48 -15.88 -1.34
C ILE A 112 -7.04 -17.24 -0.89
N ILE A 113 -7.83 -17.90 -1.74
CA ILE A 113 -8.41 -19.22 -1.44
C ILE A 113 -7.33 -20.30 -1.41
N LYS A 114 -6.47 -20.36 -2.43
CA LYS A 114 -5.41 -21.36 -2.55
C LYS A 114 -4.47 -21.38 -1.34
N GLU A 115 -4.04 -20.19 -0.91
CA GLU A 115 -3.11 -20.04 0.21
C GLU A 115 -3.83 -19.95 1.58
N ASN A 116 -5.16 -20.10 1.59
CA ASN A 116 -6.00 -20.01 2.80
C ASN A 116 -5.67 -18.75 3.63
N LEU A 117 -5.55 -17.60 2.96
CA LEU A 117 -5.21 -16.35 3.62
C LEU A 117 -6.38 -15.85 4.49
N PRO A 118 -6.11 -15.25 5.65
CA PRO A 118 -7.14 -14.72 6.56
C PRO A 118 -7.69 -13.37 6.03
N LEU A 119 -8.15 -13.37 4.78
CA LEU A 119 -8.64 -12.20 4.06
C LEU A 119 -10.06 -12.44 3.57
N PRO A 120 -10.86 -11.38 3.36
CA PRO A 120 -12.14 -11.48 2.69
C PRO A 120 -12.00 -12.15 1.31
N HIS A 121 -12.92 -13.08 0.99
CA HIS A 121 -12.90 -13.83 -0.29
C HIS A 121 -13.45 -12.96 -1.43
N ARG A 122 -12.62 -12.06 -1.95
CA ARG A 122 -12.90 -11.20 -3.11
C ARG A 122 -11.61 -10.80 -3.83
N GLU A 123 -11.74 -10.27 -5.05
CA GLU A 123 -10.60 -9.72 -5.78
C GLU A 123 -10.05 -8.47 -5.06
N MET A 124 -8.75 -8.47 -4.84
CA MET A 124 -8.00 -7.34 -4.26
C MET A 124 -6.86 -6.94 -5.21
N LEU A 125 -7.18 -6.77 -6.50
CA LEU A 125 -6.23 -6.34 -7.52
C LEU A 125 -6.40 -4.84 -7.80
N PRO A 126 -5.32 -4.05 -7.91
CA PRO A 126 -5.40 -2.64 -8.27
C PRO A 126 -5.90 -2.48 -9.70
N VAL A 127 -6.92 -1.62 -9.89
CA VAL A 127 -7.62 -1.44 -11.17
C VAL A 127 -7.30 -0.10 -11.81
N SER A 128 -7.40 1.01 -11.06
CA SER A 128 -7.10 2.33 -11.61
C SER A 128 -5.59 2.55 -11.77
N LYS A 129 -5.21 3.55 -12.57
CA LYS A 129 -3.80 3.91 -12.75
C LYS A 129 -3.17 4.38 -11.46
N GLU A 130 -3.92 5.10 -10.66
CA GLU A 130 -3.48 5.59 -9.36
C GLU A 130 -3.27 4.43 -8.39
N GLU A 131 -4.19 3.47 -8.32
CA GLU A 131 -4.03 2.25 -7.52
C GLU A 131 -2.75 1.50 -7.93
N GLN A 132 -2.52 1.32 -9.23
CA GLN A 132 -1.35 0.62 -9.76
C GLN A 132 -0.04 1.38 -9.47
N LEU A 133 -0.02 2.71 -9.67
CA LEU A 133 1.15 3.55 -9.40
C LEU A 133 1.53 3.54 -7.92
N ILE A 134 0.55 3.68 -7.03
CA ILE A 134 0.79 3.65 -5.58
C ILE A 134 1.26 2.26 -5.14
N CYS A 135 0.56 1.21 -5.59
CA CYS A 135 0.93 -0.17 -5.30
C CYS A 135 2.36 -0.48 -5.80
N PHE A 136 2.74 -0.04 -6.99
CA PHE A 136 4.08 -0.21 -7.54
C PHE A 136 5.13 0.55 -6.73
N ALA A 137 4.88 1.83 -6.43
CA ALA A 137 5.79 2.68 -5.66
C ALA A 137 6.10 2.11 -4.27
N ASP A 138 5.10 1.55 -3.58
CA ASP A 138 5.25 0.93 -2.27
C ASP A 138 6.28 -0.23 -2.27
N LYS A 139 6.46 -0.95 -3.40
CA LYS A 139 7.39 -2.09 -3.46
C LYS A 139 8.86 -1.69 -3.29
N PHE A 140 9.18 -0.43 -3.45
CA PHE A 140 10.55 0.09 -3.34
C PHE A 140 10.94 0.52 -1.91
N PHE A 141 10.03 0.40 -0.94
CA PHE A 141 10.28 0.86 0.44
C PHE A 141 9.94 -0.21 1.47
N SER A 142 10.52 -0.06 2.66
CA SER A 142 10.25 -0.93 3.81
C SER A 142 9.97 -0.10 5.05
N LYS A 143 8.99 -0.51 5.83
CA LYS A 143 8.66 0.09 7.14
C LYS A 143 9.72 -0.20 8.22
N THR A 144 10.57 -1.21 8.00
CA THR A 144 11.65 -1.60 8.94
C THR A 144 13.03 -1.06 8.53
N HIS A 145 13.14 -0.45 7.34
CA HIS A 145 14.38 0.15 6.81
C HIS A 145 14.01 1.47 6.14
N LEU A 146 13.55 2.42 6.97
CA LEU A 146 13.13 3.74 6.52
C LEU A 146 14.29 4.50 5.86
N GLY A 147 13.98 5.29 4.84
CA GLY A 147 14.97 6.10 4.11
C GLY A 147 15.80 5.34 3.07
N GLU A 148 15.57 4.01 2.90
CA GLU A 148 16.23 3.21 1.86
C GLU A 148 15.24 2.92 0.72
N GLU A 149 15.56 3.34 -0.50
CA GLU A 149 14.85 2.94 -1.71
C GLU A 149 15.52 1.69 -2.31
N TYR A 150 14.73 0.65 -2.54
CA TYR A 150 15.20 -0.61 -3.12
C TYR A 150 15.42 -0.49 -4.63
N THR A 151 16.40 -1.24 -5.15
CA THR A 151 16.50 -1.47 -6.59
C THR A 151 15.34 -2.34 -7.08
N VAL A 152 15.09 -2.34 -8.39
CA VAL A 152 14.08 -3.19 -9.03
C VAL A 152 14.30 -4.67 -8.66
N GLU A 153 15.54 -5.14 -8.73
CA GLU A 153 15.90 -6.52 -8.40
C GLU A 153 15.59 -6.87 -6.95
N LYS A 154 15.89 -5.95 -6.02
CA LYS A 154 15.60 -6.15 -4.59
C LYS A 154 14.11 -6.16 -4.32
N ALA A 155 13.36 -5.22 -4.92
CA ALA A 155 11.89 -5.17 -4.82
C ALA A 155 11.26 -6.45 -5.37
N ARG A 156 11.68 -6.89 -6.57
CA ARG A 156 11.23 -8.12 -7.21
C ARG A 156 11.50 -9.36 -6.35
N THR A 157 12.70 -9.46 -5.77
CA THR A 157 13.08 -10.58 -4.89
C THR A 157 12.16 -10.66 -3.65
N LYS A 158 11.81 -9.53 -3.06
CA LYS A 158 10.89 -9.48 -1.90
C LYS A 158 9.45 -9.91 -2.24
N LEU A 159 9.06 -9.81 -3.51
CA LEU A 159 7.74 -10.20 -3.99
C LEU A 159 7.61 -11.71 -4.29
N LEU A 160 8.70 -12.46 -4.39
CA LEU A 160 8.67 -13.91 -4.70
C LEU A 160 7.74 -14.72 -3.78
N LYS A 161 7.64 -14.33 -2.53
CA LYS A 161 6.75 -14.97 -1.54
C LYS A 161 5.25 -14.87 -1.86
N PHE A 162 4.85 -13.97 -2.76
CA PHE A 162 3.45 -13.79 -3.18
C PHE A 162 3.11 -14.55 -4.47
N GLY A 163 4.07 -15.29 -5.05
CA GLY A 163 3.85 -16.14 -6.21
C GLY A 163 4.02 -15.47 -7.57
N ASP A 164 3.89 -16.30 -8.63
CA ASP A 164 4.24 -15.93 -10.00
C ASP A 164 3.35 -14.82 -10.57
N GLU A 165 2.06 -14.78 -10.23
CA GLU A 165 1.15 -13.72 -10.70
C GLU A 165 1.60 -12.33 -10.22
N THR A 166 2.09 -12.26 -8.97
CA THR A 166 2.63 -11.01 -8.40
C THR A 166 3.88 -10.57 -9.15
N ILE A 167 4.77 -11.49 -9.46
CA ILE A 167 6.00 -11.21 -10.20
C ILE A 167 5.69 -10.75 -11.62
N ALA A 168 4.81 -11.46 -12.34
CA ALA A 168 4.42 -11.11 -13.70
C ALA A 168 3.85 -9.68 -13.77
N ARG A 169 2.97 -9.32 -12.81
CA ARG A 169 2.39 -7.97 -12.74
C ARG A 169 3.42 -6.91 -12.38
N PHE A 170 4.36 -7.21 -11.48
CA PHE A 170 5.45 -6.31 -11.16
C PHE A 170 6.34 -6.03 -12.37
N ASP A 171 6.71 -7.09 -13.12
CA ASP A 171 7.55 -6.99 -14.31
C ASP A 171 6.84 -6.20 -15.43
N GLU A 172 5.53 -6.39 -15.61
CA GLU A 172 4.70 -5.57 -16.51
C GLU A 172 4.74 -4.09 -16.11
N TRP A 173 4.57 -3.78 -14.83
CA TRP A 173 4.61 -2.40 -14.33
C TRP A 173 6.00 -1.76 -14.43
N CYS A 174 7.08 -2.55 -14.30
CA CYS A 174 8.42 -2.04 -14.61
C CYS A 174 8.52 -1.53 -16.05
N GLY A 175 7.92 -2.23 -17.00
CA GLY A 175 7.89 -1.81 -18.40
C GLY A 175 6.96 -0.63 -18.69
N LEU A 176 5.98 -0.36 -17.81
CA LEU A 176 5.01 0.72 -17.98
C LEU A 176 5.41 2.02 -17.27
N PHE A 177 6.12 1.92 -16.13
CA PHE A 177 6.31 3.06 -15.22
C PHE A 177 7.78 3.47 -15.05
N LEU A 178 8.76 2.70 -15.54
CA LEU A 178 10.19 3.02 -15.47
C LEU A 178 10.79 3.34 -16.82
#